data_7917ef8555bb7b4371efa5ec504077a5
#
_entry.id   7917ef8555bb7b4371efa5ec504077a5
#
_cell.length_a   1.000
_cell.length_b   1.000
_cell.length_c   1.000
_cell.angle_alpha   90.00
_cell.angle_beta   90.00
_cell.angle_gamma   90.00
#
_symmetry.space_group_name_H-M   'P 1'
#
loop_
_entity.id
_entity.type
_entity.pdbx_description
1 polymer ?
#
loop_
_entity_poly.entity_id
_entity_poly.type
_entity_poly.pdbx_seq_one_letter_code
_entity_poly.pdbx_strand_id
1 'polypeptide(L)'
;PEVLLLLGLLSGVLGGGLWGAFAGLLKNRGGGNEIFGGLGLNFVAQGLILWLILGPWKRHGIASMSGTDLFARELWMYTPPGWRVAPAALILAIVAFILTVVVLGNTRFGLQIKATGKNPLAAKLFGIHPDLTGFAAMAIGGGLAGLAGGLQVSCVYHRLLPSISSGYGYLALLVVMLANY
;
A
#
# COMPACT_ATOMS: atom_id res chain seq x y z
N PRO A 1 21.53 12.23 1.84
CA PRO A 1 20.10 12.44 2.16
C PRO A 1 19.20 11.65 1.22
N GLU A 2 19.43 11.68 -0.09
CA GLU A 2 18.59 11.01 -1.09
C GLU A 2 18.53 9.49 -0.93
N VAL A 3 19.66 8.87 -0.54
CA VAL A 3 19.74 7.43 -0.30
C VAL A 3 18.85 7.00 0.86
N LEU A 4 18.81 7.76 1.94
CA LEU A 4 17.94 7.47 3.10
C LEU A 4 16.46 7.57 2.76
N LEU A 5 16.10 8.55 1.94
CA LEU A 5 14.73 8.71 1.46
C LEU A 5 14.31 7.55 0.56
N LEU A 6 15.18 7.14 -0.37
CA LEU A 6 14.95 5.97 -1.22
C LEU A 6 14.82 4.69 -0.40
N LEU A 7 15.69 4.48 0.59
CA LEU A 7 15.60 3.33 1.50
C LEU A 7 14.29 3.36 2.30
N GLY A 8 13.86 4.53 2.75
CA GLY A 8 12.57 4.71 3.43
C GLY A 8 11.38 4.34 2.54
N LEU A 9 11.38 4.80 1.30
CA LEU A 9 10.34 4.44 0.33
C LEU A 9 10.37 2.96 -0.03
N LEU A 10 11.55 2.39 -0.26
CA LEU A 10 11.71 0.96 -0.53
C LEU A 10 11.24 0.09 0.65
N SER A 11 11.56 0.48 1.88
CA SER A 11 11.07 -0.23 3.07
C SER A 11 9.53 -0.17 3.17
N GLY A 12 8.93 0.96 2.80
CA GLY A 12 7.48 1.11 2.70
C GLY A 12 6.87 0.18 1.64
N VAL A 13 7.48 0.10 0.46
CA VAL A 13 7.06 -0.81 -0.62
C VAL A 13 7.19 -2.27 -0.19
N LEU A 14 8.30 -2.65 0.42
CA LEU A 14 8.53 -4.01 0.90
C LEU A 14 7.57 -4.38 2.04
N GLY A 15 7.41 -3.52 3.02
CA GLY A 15 6.49 -3.73 4.14
C GLY A 15 5.04 -3.85 3.68
N GLY A 16 4.60 -2.94 2.80
CA GLY A 16 3.27 -3.00 2.19
C GLY A 16 3.09 -4.24 1.31
N GLY A 17 4.11 -4.60 0.52
CA GLY A 17 4.11 -5.80 -0.31
C GLY A 17 4.01 -7.10 0.51
N LEU A 18 4.76 -7.19 1.61
CA LEU A 18 4.67 -8.32 2.55
C LEU A 18 3.30 -8.40 3.21
N TRP A 19 2.72 -7.27 3.61
CA TRP A 19 1.38 -7.23 4.18
C TRP A 19 0.31 -7.64 3.16
N GLY A 20 0.42 -7.16 1.91
CA GLY A 20 -0.44 -7.58 0.81
C GLY A 20 -0.28 -9.06 0.46
N ALA A 21 0.95 -9.58 0.46
CA ALA A 21 1.23 -11.00 0.29
C ALA A 21 0.61 -11.85 1.40
N PHE A 22 0.69 -11.39 2.66
CA PHE A 22 0.05 -12.05 3.79
C PHE A 22 -1.48 -12.09 3.65
N ALA A 23 -2.09 -11.00 3.20
CA ALA A 23 -3.52 -10.96 2.87
C ALA A 23 -3.88 -11.96 1.76
N GLY A 24 -3.05 -12.03 0.71
CA GLY A 24 -3.20 -13.00 -0.38
C GLY A 24 -3.09 -14.45 0.08
N LEU A 25 -2.16 -14.73 1.00
CA LEU A 25 -2.00 -16.06 1.59
C LEU A 25 -3.23 -16.47 2.40
N LEU A 26 -3.77 -15.55 3.20
CA LEU A 26 -4.98 -15.78 4.00
C LEU A 26 -6.18 -16.09 3.09
N LYS A 27 -6.33 -15.34 1.99
CA LYS A 27 -7.36 -15.60 0.98
C LYS A 27 -7.26 -17.01 0.41
N ASN A 28 -6.07 -17.40 -0.03
CA ASN A 28 -5.86 -18.69 -0.71
C ASN A 28 -6.06 -19.91 0.23
N ARG A 29 -5.71 -19.78 1.51
CA ARG A 29 -5.82 -20.87 2.48
C ARG A 29 -7.09 -20.83 3.31
N GLY A 30 -7.66 -19.66 3.54
CA GLY A 30 -8.77 -19.49 4.48
C GLY A 30 -10.15 -19.76 3.89
N GLY A 31 -10.31 -19.83 2.55
CA GLY A 31 -11.63 -20.02 1.90
C GLY A 31 -12.68 -18.97 2.30
N GLY A 32 -12.29 -17.96 3.08
CA GLY A 32 -13.15 -16.96 3.65
C GLY A 32 -13.42 -15.79 2.68
N ASN A 33 -14.44 -15.01 3.03
CA ASN A 33 -14.76 -13.79 2.29
C ASN A 33 -13.60 -12.79 2.39
N GLU A 34 -13.07 -12.36 1.24
CA GLU A 34 -11.94 -11.43 1.10
C GLU A 34 -12.17 -10.11 1.84
N ILE A 35 -13.43 -9.64 1.88
CA ILE A 35 -13.80 -8.38 2.51
C ILE A 35 -13.61 -8.46 4.03
N PHE A 36 -14.10 -9.54 4.65
CA PHE A 36 -13.95 -9.72 6.10
C PHE A 36 -12.50 -9.99 6.50
N GLY A 37 -11.76 -10.78 5.71
CA GLY A 37 -10.33 -11.00 5.92
C GLY A 37 -9.52 -9.69 5.82
N GLY A 38 -9.81 -8.87 4.81
CA GLY A 38 -9.18 -7.55 4.63
C GLY A 38 -9.49 -6.58 5.76
N LEU A 39 -10.76 -6.55 6.23
CA LEU A 39 -11.15 -5.73 7.39
C LEU A 39 -10.42 -6.18 8.66
N GLY A 40 -10.37 -7.48 8.94
CA GLY A 40 -9.64 -8.02 10.08
C GLY A 40 -8.16 -7.63 10.06
N LEU A 41 -7.50 -7.80 8.90
CA LEU A 41 -6.10 -7.40 8.73
C LEU A 41 -5.88 -5.89 8.88
N ASN A 42 -6.85 -5.07 8.47
CA ASN A 42 -6.77 -3.62 8.67
C ASN A 42 -6.79 -3.26 10.16
N PHE A 43 -7.65 -3.90 10.97
CA PHE A 43 -7.65 -3.69 12.43
C PHE A 43 -6.36 -4.18 13.09
N VAL A 44 -5.80 -5.30 12.64
CA VAL A 44 -4.51 -5.78 13.13
C VAL A 44 -3.40 -4.79 12.79
N ALA A 45 -3.37 -4.26 11.56
CA ALA A 45 -2.39 -3.24 11.15
C ALA A 45 -2.52 -1.96 11.98
N GLN A 46 -3.75 -1.49 12.21
CA GLN A 46 -4.01 -0.32 13.07
C GLN A 46 -3.55 -0.54 14.51
N GLY A 47 -3.85 -1.72 15.08
CA GLY A 47 -3.41 -2.10 16.41
C GLY A 47 -1.88 -2.14 16.52
N LEU A 48 -1.21 -2.68 15.50
CA LEU A 48 0.25 -2.76 15.44
C LEU A 48 0.89 -1.37 15.34
N ILE A 49 0.34 -0.47 14.52
CA ILE A 49 0.79 0.92 14.42
C ILE A 49 0.62 1.64 15.75
N LEU A 50 -0.54 1.50 16.40
CA LEU A 50 -0.79 2.10 17.72
C LEU A 50 0.19 1.57 18.76
N TRP A 51 0.44 0.26 18.78
CA TRP A 51 1.41 -0.34 19.68
C TRP A 51 2.81 0.22 19.48
N LEU A 52 3.25 0.40 18.22
CA LEU A 52 4.55 0.98 17.89
C LEU A 52 4.64 2.45 18.32
N ILE A 53 3.61 3.26 18.04
CA ILE A 53 3.61 4.70 18.36
C ILE A 53 3.52 4.95 19.86
N LEU A 54 2.75 4.16 20.59
CA LEU A 54 2.58 4.32 22.04
C LEU A 54 3.67 3.61 22.85
N GLY A 55 4.37 2.63 22.26
CA GLY A 55 5.43 1.85 22.89
C GLY A 55 6.83 2.33 22.45
N PRO A 56 7.52 1.57 21.55
CA PRO A 56 8.93 1.81 21.25
C PRO A 56 9.21 3.17 20.59
N TRP A 57 8.27 3.70 19.82
CA TRP A 57 8.43 4.97 19.07
C TRP A 57 7.72 6.14 19.74
N LYS A 58 7.42 5.99 21.03
CA LYS A 58 6.77 7.02 21.82
C LYS A 58 7.61 8.30 21.86
N ARG A 59 6.94 9.43 21.63
CA ARG A 59 7.55 10.75 21.79
C ARG A 59 7.98 11.00 23.23
N HIS A 60 9.19 11.50 23.43
CA HIS A 60 9.70 11.80 24.76
C HIS A 60 8.86 12.89 25.46
N GLY A 61 8.35 12.56 26.65
CA GLY A 61 7.69 13.52 27.55
C GLY A 61 6.18 13.71 27.35
N ILE A 62 5.57 13.17 26.30
CA ILE A 62 4.12 13.35 26.06
C ILE A 62 3.50 12.01 25.67
N ALA A 63 2.56 11.53 26.47
CA ALA A 63 1.67 10.43 26.08
C ALA A 63 0.59 10.99 25.14
N SER A 64 0.86 11.17 23.86
CA SER A 64 -0.11 11.73 22.96
C SER A 64 -0.35 10.83 21.75
N MET A 65 -1.62 10.70 21.36
CA MET A 65 -2.03 10.11 20.09
C MET A 65 -1.60 10.95 18.87
N SER A 66 -0.83 12.03 19.07
CA SER A 66 -0.40 12.93 17.99
C SER A 66 0.74 12.38 17.11
N GLY A 67 1.12 11.10 17.30
CA GLY A 67 2.12 10.43 16.48
C GLY A 67 3.52 10.43 17.09
N THR A 68 4.50 10.00 16.28
CA THR A 68 5.92 9.95 16.64
C THR A 68 6.57 11.34 16.61
N ASP A 69 7.83 11.43 17.03
CA ASP A 69 8.65 12.61 16.77
C ASP A 69 8.81 12.85 15.26
N LEU A 70 9.11 14.10 14.88
CA LEU A 70 9.38 14.44 13.50
C LEU A 70 10.63 13.68 13.01
N PHE A 71 10.52 13.11 11.83
CA PHE A 71 11.68 12.48 11.20
C PHE A 71 12.77 13.51 10.88
N ALA A 72 14.02 13.05 10.82
CA ALA A 72 15.13 13.88 10.41
C ALA A 72 14.86 14.55 9.06
N ARG A 73 15.28 15.80 8.90
CA ARG A 73 15.05 16.59 7.67
C ARG A 73 15.57 15.93 6.39
N GLU A 74 16.47 15.00 6.53
CA GLU A 74 17.04 14.19 5.45
C GLU A 74 16.02 13.24 4.80
N LEU A 75 14.97 12.88 5.55
CA LEU A 75 13.85 12.05 5.07
C LEU A 75 12.69 12.87 4.50
N TRP A 76 12.81 14.19 4.50
CA TRP A 76 11.78 15.06 3.95
C TRP A 76 11.98 15.23 2.47
N MET A 77 10.91 15.06 1.71
CA MET A 77 10.93 15.35 0.29
C MET A 77 10.83 16.86 0.08
N TYR A 78 11.66 17.39 -0.83
CA TYR A 78 11.65 18.82 -1.15
C TYR A 78 10.28 19.26 -1.65
N THR A 79 9.71 20.25 -0.96
CA THR A 79 8.43 20.86 -1.31
C THR A 79 8.68 22.34 -1.54
N PRO A 80 8.42 22.88 -2.75
CA PRO A 80 8.59 24.30 -3.04
C PRO A 80 7.69 25.17 -2.16
N PRO A 81 8.12 26.38 -1.79
CA PRO A 81 7.28 27.29 -1.02
C PRO A 81 5.98 27.60 -1.78
N GLY A 82 4.84 27.46 -1.11
CA GLY A 82 3.51 27.63 -1.70
C GLY A 82 2.84 26.35 -2.26
N TRP A 83 3.58 25.25 -2.37
CA TRP A 83 3.02 23.96 -2.76
C TRP A 83 2.71 23.10 -1.54
N ARG A 84 1.60 22.36 -1.61
CA ARG A 84 1.20 21.42 -0.54
C ARG A 84 1.70 20.00 -0.77
N VAL A 85 2.19 19.71 -1.97
CA VAL A 85 2.65 18.37 -2.37
C VAL A 85 4.02 18.50 -3.02
N ALA A 86 4.93 17.61 -2.69
CA ALA A 86 6.23 17.54 -3.33
C ALA A 86 6.07 17.15 -4.81
N PRO A 87 6.65 17.87 -5.77
CA PRO A 87 6.54 17.55 -7.21
C PRO A 87 7.09 16.16 -7.53
N ALA A 88 8.12 15.72 -6.82
CA ALA A 88 8.66 14.38 -6.98
C ALA A 88 7.65 13.28 -6.60
N ALA A 89 6.80 13.51 -5.58
CA ALA A 89 5.74 12.56 -5.22
C ALA A 89 4.68 12.45 -6.31
N LEU A 90 4.36 13.56 -6.95
CA LEU A 90 3.40 13.59 -8.05
C LEU A 90 3.94 12.86 -9.28
N ILE A 91 5.22 13.06 -9.61
CA ILE A 91 5.90 12.32 -10.68
C ILE A 91 5.89 10.81 -10.38
N LEU A 92 6.26 10.40 -9.15
CA LEU A 92 6.24 9.00 -8.75
C LEU A 92 4.83 8.38 -8.83
N ALA A 93 3.80 9.13 -8.45
CA ALA A 93 2.40 8.67 -8.57
C ALA A 93 2.00 8.47 -10.03
N ILE A 94 2.35 9.41 -10.92
CA ILE A 94 2.08 9.30 -12.36
C ILE A 94 2.85 8.11 -12.96
N VAL A 95 4.11 7.94 -12.62
CA VAL A 95 4.94 6.80 -13.09
C VAL A 95 4.34 5.49 -12.61
N ALA A 96 3.95 5.36 -11.33
CA ALA A 96 3.31 4.17 -10.78
C ALA A 96 1.98 3.87 -11.48
N PHE A 97 1.18 4.90 -11.80
CA PHE A 97 -0.06 4.76 -12.54
C PHE A 97 0.19 4.24 -13.97
N ILE A 98 1.09 4.88 -14.72
CA ILE A 98 1.44 4.48 -16.08
C ILE A 98 1.97 3.03 -16.09
N LEU A 99 2.87 2.71 -15.17
CA LEU A 99 3.45 1.38 -15.03
C LEU A 99 2.36 0.32 -14.75
N THR A 100 1.42 0.62 -13.88
CA THR A 100 0.28 -0.26 -13.60
C THR A 100 -0.58 -0.48 -14.84
N VAL A 101 -0.92 0.57 -15.59
CA VAL A 101 -1.70 0.48 -16.82
C VAL A 101 -0.97 -0.35 -17.87
N VAL A 102 0.34 -0.11 -18.06
CA VAL A 102 1.17 -0.87 -19.02
C VAL A 102 1.27 -2.34 -18.62
N VAL A 103 1.51 -2.63 -17.34
CA VAL A 103 1.59 -4.01 -16.84
C VAL A 103 0.27 -4.74 -17.04
N LEU A 104 -0.86 -4.12 -16.67
CA LEU A 104 -2.17 -4.74 -16.81
C LEU A 104 -2.64 -4.84 -18.27
N GLY A 105 -2.24 -3.89 -19.12
CA GLY A 105 -2.66 -3.84 -20.52
C GLY A 105 -1.81 -4.72 -21.46
N ASN A 106 -0.50 -4.67 -21.29
CA ASN A 106 0.45 -5.10 -22.31
C ASN A 106 1.35 -6.28 -21.89
N THR A 107 1.15 -6.86 -20.69
CA THR A 107 1.98 -7.99 -20.25
C THR A 107 1.21 -9.29 -20.11
N ARG A 108 1.94 -10.41 -20.17
CA ARG A 108 1.40 -11.75 -19.90
C ARG A 108 0.81 -11.84 -18.49
N PHE A 109 1.44 -11.17 -17.52
CA PHE A 109 0.97 -11.12 -16.14
C PHE A 109 -0.38 -10.40 -16.03
N GLY A 110 -0.56 -9.25 -16.70
CA GLY A 110 -1.83 -8.55 -16.74
C GLY A 110 -2.94 -9.40 -17.38
N LEU A 111 -2.61 -10.15 -18.44
CA LEU A 111 -3.54 -11.09 -19.05
C LEU A 111 -3.95 -12.21 -18.07
N GLN A 112 -2.99 -12.78 -17.33
CA GLN A 112 -3.26 -13.78 -16.30
C GLN A 112 -4.18 -13.26 -15.20
N ILE A 113 -3.95 -12.02 -14.73
CA ILE A 113 -4.82 -11.36 -13.74
C ILE A 113 -6.26 -11.24 -14.29
N LYS A 114 -6.42 -10.73 -15.51
CA LYS A 114 -7.73 -10.58 -16.16
C LYS A 114 -8.44 -11.91 -16.36
N ALA A 115 -7.71 -12.93 -16.81
CA ALA A 115 -8.26 -14.28 -17.00
C ALA A 115 -8.72 -14.89 -15.66
N THR A 116 -7.89 -14.79 -14.63
CA THR A 116 -8.21 -15.26 -13.28
C THR A 116 -9.41 -14.53 -12.68
N GLY A 117 -9.50 -13.22 -12.88
CA GLY A 117 -10.63 -12.41 -12.39
C GLY A 117 -11.95 -12.74 -13.07
N LYS A 118 -11.93 -13.09 -14.38
CA LYS A 118 -13.14 -13.45 -15.11
C LYS A 118 -13.65 -14.86 -14.78
N ASN A 119 -12.76 -15.84 -14.80
CA ASN A 119 -13.11 -17.22 -14.50
C ASN A 119 -11.87 -18.00 -14.03
N PRO A 120 -11.69 -18.22 -12.72
CA PRO A 120 -10.54 -18.93 -12.17
C PRO A 120 -10.44 -20.40 -12.67
N LEU A 121 -11.60 -21.06 -12.85
CA LEU A 121 -11.62 -22.45 -13.32
C LEU A 121 -11.15 -22.55 -14.78
N ALA A 122 -11.65 -21.68 -15.65
CA ALA A 122 -11.19 -21.61 -17.03
C ALA A 122 -9.69 -21.26 -17.11
N ALA A 123 -9.22 -20.29 -16.33
CA ALA A 123 -7.82 -19.91 -16.26
C ALA A 123 -6.92 -21.11 -15.92
N LYS A 124 -7.36 -21.94 -14.97
CA LYS A 124 -6.63 -23.15 -14.56
C LYS A 124 -6.52 -24.17 -15.71
N LEU A 125 -7.56 -24.33 -16.52
CA LEU A 125 -7.54 -25.21 -17.69
C LEU A 125 -6.53 -24.75 -18.77
N PHE A 126 -6.28 -23.45 -18.84
CA PHE A 126 -5.25 -22.86 -19.72
C PHE A 126 -3.85 -22.81 -19.10
N GLY A 127 -3.61 -23.52 -17.99
CA GLY A 127 -2.30 -23.61 -17.34
C GLY A 127 -1.93 -22.39 -16.50
N ILE A 128 -2.86 -21.46 -16.25
CA ILE A 128 -2.65 -20.35 -15.34
C ILE A 128 -2.91 -20.84 -13.91
N HIS A 129 -2.08 -20.41 -12.95
CA HIS A 129 -2.27 -20.71 -11.54
C HIS A 129 -2.99 -19.54 -10.83
N PRO A 130 -4.33 -19.61 -10.63
CA PRO A 130 -5.11 -18.50 -10.10
C PRO A 130 -4.61 -18.02 -8.72
N ASP A 131 -4.22 -18.97 -7.87
CA ASP A 131 -3.75 -18.71 -6.51
C ASP A 131 -2.45 -17.89 -6.50
N LEU A 132 -1.48 -18.27 -7.33
CA LEU A 132 -0.21 -17.55 -7.46
C LEU A 132 -0.42 -16.18 -8.11
N THR A 133 -1.27 -16.10 -9.12
CA THR A 133 -1.58 -14.84 -9.80
C THR A 133 -2.28 -13.88 -8.84
N GLY A 134 -3.24 -14.35 -8.07
CA GLY A 134 -3.92 -13.56 -7.04
C GLY A 134 -2.99 -13.11 -5.93
N PHE A 135 -2.14 -14.01 -5.43
CA PHE A 135 -1.12 -13.69 -4.43
C PHE A 135 -0.16 -12.60 -4.92
N ALA A 136 0.38 -12.74 -6.13
CA ALA A 136 1.28 -11.76 -6.72
C ALA A 136 0.59 -10.40 -6.93
N ALA A 137 -0.66 -10.40 -7.39
CA ALA A 137 -1.44 -9.17 -7.56
C ALA A 137 -1.66 -8.45 -6.22
N MET A 138 -1.98 -9.17 -5.14
CA MET A 138 -2.15 -8.60 -3.81
C MET A 138 -0.83 -8.08 -3.23
N ALA A 139 0.30 -8.78 -3.46
CA ALA A 139 1.61 -8.32 -3.04
C ALA A 139 2.02 -7.02 -3.74
N ILE A 140 1.79 -6.92 -5.06
CA ILE A 140 2.08 -5.71 -5.84
C ILE A 140 1.16 -4.56 -5.39
N GLY A 141 -0.13 -4.81 -5.23
CA GLY A 141 -1.08 -3.82 -4.72
C GLY A 141 -0.71 -3.30 -3.33
N GLY A 142 -0.30 -4.22 -2.44
CA GLY A 142 0.22 -3.87 -1.13
C GLY A 142 1.51 -3.04 -1.20
N GLY A 143 2.42 -3.35 -2.11
CA GLY A 143 3.63 -2.57 -2.37
C GLY A 143 3.34 -1.15 -2.82
N LEU A 144 2.38 -0.98 -3.75
CA LEU A 144 1.93 0.35 -4.20
C LEU A 144 1.27 1.14 -3.07
N ALA A 145 0.46 0.49 -2.23
CA ALA A 145 -0.12 1.12 -1.05
C ALA A 145 0.96 1.53 -0.03
N GLY A 146 1.99 0.69 0.17
CA GLY A 146 3.15 1.01 1.01
C GLY A 146 3.95 2.20 0.48
N LEU A 147 4.13 2.29 -0.84
CA LEU A 147 4.74 3.45 -1.49
C LEU A 147 3.93 4.72 -1.24
N ALA A 148 2.60 4.64 -1.41
CA ALA A 148 1.72 5.77 -1.14
C ALA A 148 1.80 6.25 0.32
N GLY A 149 1.83 5.30 1.28
CA GLY A 149 2.03 5.59 2.69
C GLY A 149 3.39 6.25 2.97
N GLY A 150 4.47 5.73 2.39
CA GLY A 150 5.82 6.31 2.48
C GLY A 150 5.89 7.73 1.94
N LEU A 151 5.26 7.99 0.78
CA LEU A 151 5.17 9.33 0.21
C LEU A 151 4.38 10.28 1.13
N GLN A 152 3.29 9.82 1.70
CA GLN A 152 2.46 10.63 2.60
C GLN A 152 3.23 11.03 3.86
N VAL A 153 4.04 10.12 4.41
CA VAL A 153 4.92 10.39 5.54
C VAL A 153 6.01 11.40 5.15
N SER A 154 6.69 11.18 4.03
CA SER A 154 7.85 11.99 3.64
C SER A 154 7.48 13.38 3.10
N CYS A 155 6.27 13.55 2.53
CA CYS A 155 5.86 14.79 1.88
C CYS A 155 4.94 15.67 2.72
N VAL A 156 4.10 15.06 3.57
CA VAL A 156 2.98 15.79 4.21
C VAL A 156 3.14 15.84 5.72
N TYR A 157 3.25 14.69 6.35
CA TYR A 157 3.18 14.64 7.82
C TYR A 157 4.54 14.66 8.51
N HIS A 158 5.60 14.22 7.86
CA HIS A 158 6.97 14.13 8.37
C HIS A 158 7.07 13.36 9.70
N ARG A 159 6.07 12.55 10.02
CA ARG A 159 5.94 11.69 11.21
C ARG A 159 4.92 10.60 10.98
N LEU A 160 4.95 9.55 11.79
CA LEU A 160 3.91 8.54 11.78
C LEU A 160 2.71 8.99 12.63
N LEU A 161 1.53 8.87 12.03
CA LEU A 161 0.25 9.13 12.69
C LEU A 161 -0.59 7.86 12.74
N PRO A 162 -1.41 7.63 13.78
CA PRO A 162 -2.22 6.43 13.91
C PRO A 162 -3.18 6.17 12.75
N SER A 163 -3.68 7.23 12.11
CA SER A 163 -4.64 7.17 11.01
C SER A 163 -4.16 7.88 9.76
N ILE A 164 -2.89 7.63 9.37
CA ILE A 164 -2.26 8.34 8.25
C ILE A 164 -2.99 8.14 6.92
N SER A 165 -3.63 6.99 6.72
CA SER A 165 -4.39 6.67 5.50
C SER A 165 -5.77 7.34 5.45
N SER A 166 -6.26 7.94 6.54
CA SER A 166 -7.55 8.65 6.63
C SER A 166 -8.73 7.94 5.93
N GLY A 167 -8.66 6.61 5.81
CA GLY A 167 -9.71 5.81 5.16
C GLY A 167 -9.70 5.84 3.63
N TYR A 168 -8.69 6.40 2.97
CA TYR A 168 -8.60 6.45 1.49
C TYR A 168 -8.70 5.08 0.82
N GLY A 169 -8.28 4.00 1.50
CA GLY A 169 -8.44 2.64 1.00
C GLY A 169 -9.91 2.25 0.79
N TYR A 170 -10.81 2.67 1.67
CA TYR A 170 -12.25 2.43 1.53
C TYR A 170 -12.85 3.26 0.40
N LEU A 171 -12.42 4.51 0.23
CA LEU A 171 -12.83 5.35 -0.89
C LEU A 171 -12.36 4.75 -2.22
N ALA A 172 -11.14 4.25 -2.30
CA ALA A 172 -10.63 3.57 -3.48
C ALA A 172 -11.46 2.33 -3.84
N LEU A 173 -11.87 1.55 -2.85
CA LEU A 173 -12.76 0.39 -3.05
C LEU A 173 -14.11 0.81 -3.61
N LEU A 174 -14.71 1.88 -3.10
CA LEU A 174 -15.97 2.43 -3.63
C LEU A 174 -15.81 2.89 -5.07
N VAL A 175 -14.71 3.58 -5.41
CA VAL A 175 -14.44 4.02 -6.79
C VAL A 175 -14.30 2.83 -7.73
N VAL A 176 -13.60 1.77 -7.32
CA VAL A 176 -13.46 0.54 -8.12
C VAL A 176 -14.80 -0.14 -8.33
N MET A 177 -15.64 -0.23 -7.29
CA MET A 177 -16.98 -0.81 -7.42
C MET A 177 -17.87 0.00 -8.37
N LEU A 178 -17.81 1.32 -8.31
CA LEU A 178 -18.54 2.19 -9.23
C LEU A 178 -18.04 2.10 -10.68
N ALA A 179 -16.75 1.91 -10.88
CA ALA A 179 -16.15 1.79 -12.22
C ALA A 179 -16.44 0.43 -12.89
N ASN A 180 -16.85 -0.58 -12.13
CA ASN A 180 -17.12 -1.93 -12.64
C ASN A 180 -18.60 -2.15 -12.95
N TYR A 181 -19.44 -1.17 -12.70
CA TYR A 181 -20.83 -1.07 -13.07
C TYR A 181 -21.02 0.11 -14.02
#